data_a40fa8d1d7bbb5196ea24ba49950721d
#
_entry.id   a40fa8d1d7bbb5196ea24ba49950721d
#
_cell.length_a   1.000
_cell.length_b   1.000
_cell.length_c   1.000
_cell.angle_alpha   90.00
_cell.angle_beta   90.00
_cell.angle_gamma   90.00
#
_symmetry.space_group_name_H-M   'P 1'
#
loop_
_entity.id
_entity.type
_entity.pdbx_description
1 polymer ?
#
loop_
_entity_poly.entity_id
_entity_poly.type
_entity_poly.pdbx_seq_one_letter_code
_entity_poly.pdbx_strand_id
1 'polypeptide(L)'
;MEKDGILHIGFYNPAELKLPDGTLEICTDYPLEGRVFLRLNGCLPSNQLALFIPEYAECFQIKENGFAKITVPSNAVIELVFDIPLLVEQADKPFRQGYFTLSHGLQMLGVSSSKVHEVNPSALHMVKPGIYEGSGVTLRPITDSYKLNQESMLAERLQILFQKPFNAEKDVVNR
;
A
#
# COMPACT_ATOMS: atom_id res chain seq x y z
N MET A 1 0.65 -20.81 -1.63
CA MET A 1 -0.19 -21.93 -1.13
C MET A 1 -0.89 -22.56 -2.31
N GLU A 2 -0.90 -23.88 -2.41
CA GLU A 2 -1.62 -24.61 -3.47
C GLU A 2 -2.97 -25.08 -2.93
N LYS A 3 -4.03 -24.82 -3.68
CA LYS A 3 -5.38 -25.29 -3.38
C LYS A 3 -6.04 -25.72 -4.68
N ASP A 4 -6.58 -26.95 -4.69
CA ASP A 4 -7.23 -27.55 -5.86
C ASP A 4 -6.33 -27.59 -7.12
N GLY A 5 -5.00 -27.78 -6.94
CA GLY A 5 -4.00 -27.78 -8.00
C GLY A 5 -3.66 -26.39 -8.56
N ILE A 6 -4.23 -25.31 -8.01
CA ILE A 6 -3.98 -23.93 -8.42
C ILE A 6 -3.01 -23.27 -7.42
N LEU A 7 -1.95 -22.65 -7.92
CA LEU A 7 -1.03 -21.88 -7.11
C LEU A 7 -1.64 -20.50 -6.78
N HIS A 8 -1.78 -20.21 -5.47
CA HIS A 8 -2.30 -18.94 -4.95
C HIS A 8 -1.16 -18.03 -4.50
N ILE A 9 -1.06 -16.83 -5.07
CA ILE A 9 -0.14 -15.76 -4.67
C ILE A 9 -0.94 -14.75 -3.87
N GLY A 10 -0.81 -14.81 -2.54
CA GLY A 10 -1.52 -13.93 -1.60
C GLY A 10 -0.76 -12.67 -1.21
N PHE A 11 0.57 -12.65 -1.45
CA PHE A 11 1.44 -11.53 -1.14
C PHE A 11 2.47 -11.34 -2.25
N TYR A 12 2.78 -10.08 -2.53
CA TYR A 12 3.77 -9.70 -3.54
C TYR A 12 5.05 -9.22 -2.86
N ASN A 13 5.83 -10.17 -2.33
CA ASN A 13 7.19 -9.91 -1.88
C ASN A 13 8.18 -10.49 -2.90
N PRO A 14 9.35 -9.87 -3.09
CA PRO A 14 10.41 -10.46 -3.90
C PRO A 14 10.73 -11.87 -3.42
N ALA A 15 10.58 -12.87 -4.28
CA ALA A 15 10.75 -14.27 -3.95
C ALA A 15 10.99 -15.14 -5.20
N GLU A 16 11.63 -16.28 -4.97
CA GLU A 16 11.68 -17.38 -5.94
C GLU A 16 11.01 -18.62 -5.34
N LEU A 17 10.00 -19.14 -6.03
CA LEU A 17 9.29 -20.36 -5.66
C LEU A 17 9.72 -21.49 -6.59
N LYS A 18 10.19 -22.58 -6.00
CA LYS A 18 10.48 -23.82 -6.72
C LYS A 18 9.18 -24.58 -6.95
N LEU A 19 8.92 -24.93 -8.20
CA LEU A 19 7.76 -25.71 -8.63
C LEU A 19 8.25 -27.10 -9.07
N PRO A 20 7.35 -28.10 -9.18
CA PRO A 20 7.73 -29.43 -9.69
C PRO A 20 8.41 -29.38 -11.07
N ASP A 21 7.90 -28.53 -11.98
CA ASP A 21 8.36 -28.42 -13.35
C ASP A 21 8.87 -27.01 -13.69
N GLY A 22 9.57 -26.36 -12.72
CA GLY A 22 10.15 -25.05 -12.99
C GLY A 22 10.33 -24.15 -11.78
N THR A 23 10.34 -22.83 -12.02
CA THR A 23 10.43 -21.79 -10.99
C THR A 23 9.49 -20.64 -11.31
N LEU A 24 8.94 -20.02 -10.27
CA LEU A 24 8.22 -18.75 -10.36
C LEU A 24 8.97 -17.69 -9.55
N GLU A 25 9.47 -16.68 -10.23
CA GLU A 25 10.12 -15.53 -9.64
C GLU A 25 9.13 -14.35 -9.49
N ILE A 26 9.12 -13.70 -8.33
CA ILE A 26 8.34 -12.49 -8.05
C ILE A 26 9.32 -11.34 -7.88
N CYS A 27 9.26 -10.34 -8.77
CA CYS A 27 10.07 -9.12 -8.71
C CYS A 27 9.15 -7.92 -8.51
N THR A 28 9.33 -7.17 -7.43
CA THR A 28 8.44 -6.05 -7.10
C THR A 28 9.01 -5.16 -6.00
N ASP A 29 8.61 -3.90 -5.99
CA ASP A 29 8.72 -2.96 -4.87
C ASP A 29 7.35 -2.69 -4.22
N TYR A 30 6.36 -3.54 -4.50
CA TYR A 30 5.05 -3.49 -3.85
C TYR A 30 5.20 -3.63 -2.31
N PRO A 31 4.49 -2.84 -1.50
CA PRO A 31 3.41 -1.92 -1.84
C PRO A 31 3.83 -0.46 -2.01
N LEU A 32 5.10 -0.14 -2.17
CA LEU A 32 5.55 1.23 -2.50
C LEU A 32 5.24 1.59 -3.95
N GLU A 33 5.54 0.67 -4.87
CA GLU A 33 5.16 0.76 -6.28
C GLU A 33 4.13 -0.30 -6.61
N GLY A 34 3.15 0.06 -7.42
CA GLY A 34 2.07 -0.84 -7.81
C GLY A 34 2.45 -1.83 -8.91
N ARG A 35 3.74 -2.03 -9.18
CA ARG A 35 4.21 -2.88 -10.27
C ARG A 35 4.79 -4.19 -9.75
N VAL A 36 4.26 -5.30 -10.26
CA VAL A 36 4.70 -6.65 -9.91
C VAL A 36 4.97 -7.44 -11.18
N PHE A 37 6.14 -8.03 -11.29
CA PHE A 37 6.50 -8.96 -12.35
C PHE A 37 6.54 -10.38 -11.80
N LEU A 38 5.84 -11.29 -12.46
CA LEU A 38 5.87 -12.73 -12.21
C LEU A 38 6.52 -13.40 -13.41
N ARG A 39 7.67 -14.04 -13.21
CA ARG A 39 8.41 -14.77 -14.27
C ARG A 39 8.31 -16.25 -14.01
N LEU A 40 7.59 -16.95 -14.87
CA LEU A 40 7.49 -18.39 -14.85
C LEU A 40 8.53 -18.99 -15.82
N ASN A 41 9.45 -19.78 -15.29
CA ASN A 41 10.36 -20.63 -16.04
C ASN A 41 9.90 -22.08 -15.88
N GLY A 42 9.45 -22.71 -16.96
CA GLY A 42 8.79 -24.02 -16.91
C GLY A 42 7.28 -23.91 -16.99
N CYS A 43 6.55 -24.77 -16.29
CA CYS A 43 5.09 -24.78 -16.32
C CYS A 43 4.47 -24.92 -14.91
N LEU A 44 3.22 -24.50 -14.81
CA LEU A 44 2.38 -24.73 -13.64
C LEU A 44 1.60 -26.04 -13.81
N PRO A 45 1.36 -26.82 -12.74
CA PRO A 45 0.60 -28.09 -12.83
C PRO A 45 -0.78 -27.91 -13.46
N SER A 46 -1.47 -26.83 -13.19
CA SER A 46 -2.81 -26.54 -13.73
C SER A 46 -2.82 -25.48 -14.84
N ASN A 47 -1.67 -24.94 -15.24
CA ASN A 47 -1.57 -23.76 -16.10
C ASN A 47 -2.37 -22.54 -15.57
N GLN A 48 -2.63 -22.48 -14.28
CA GLN A 48 -3.41 -21.42 -13.66
C GLN A 48 -2.71 -20.85 -12.42
N LEU A 49 -2.83 -19.53 -12.27
CA LEU A 49 -2.49 -18.78 -11.05
C LEU A 49 -3.75 -18.10 -10.50
N ALA A 50 -3.87 -18.09 -9.17
CA ALA A 50 -4.80 -17.24 -8.45
C ALA A 50 -4.00 -16.12 -7.80
N LEU A 51 -4.22 -14.87 -8.21
CA LEU A 51 -3.50 -13.69 -7.79
C LEU A 51 -4.37 -12.85 -6.86
N PHE A 52 -3.86 -12.52 -5.69
CA PHE A 52 -4.54 -11.59 -4.79
C PHE A 52 -4.61 -10.21 -5.42
N ILE A 53 -5.80 -9.62 -5.47
CA ILE A 53 -6.05 -8.29 -6.00
C ILE A 53 -6.47 -7.38 -4.84
N PRO A 54 -5.67 -6.36 -4.48
CA PRO A 54 -6.03 -5.41 -3.43
C PRO A 54 -7.40 -4.78 -3.68
N GLU A 55 -8.11 -4.44 -2.61
CA GLU A 55 -9.46 -3.85 -2.70
C GLU A 55 -9.49 -2.53 -3.47
N TYR A 56 -8.42 -1.74 -3.36
CA TYR A 56 -8.28 -0.47 -4.08
C TYR A 56 -7.96 -0.64 -5.58
N ALA A 57 -7.62 -1.84 -6.05
CA ALA A 57 -7.34 -2.09 -7.46
C ALA A 57 -8.64 -2.40 -8.22
N GLU A 58 -9.21 -1.39 -8.84
CA GLU A 58 -10.51 -1.47 -9.56
C GLU A 58 -10.42 -2.17 -10.93
N CYS A 59 -9.21 -2.34 -11.46
CA CYS A 59 -8.99 -2.82 -12.82
C CYS A 59 -9.31 -4.31 -13.05
N PHE A 60 -9.57 -5.08 -12.00
CA PHE A 60 -9.89 -6.51 -12.09
C PHE A 60 -11.36 -6.75 -11.81
N GLN A 61 -12.14 -6.98 -12.86
CA GLN A 61 -13.60 -7.13 -12.77
C GLN A 61 -14.08 -8.47 -12.21
N ILE A 62 -13.24 -9.50 -12.20
CA ILE A 62 -13.62 -10.84 -11.76
C ILE A 62 -12.72 -11.25 -10.59
N LYS A 63 -13.23 -11.07 -9.38
CA LYS A 63 -12.56 -11.51 -8.14
C LYS A 63 -13.43 -12.55 -7.44
N GLU A 64 -12.84 -13.67 -7.06
CA GLU A 64 -13.46 -14.62 -6.15
C GLU A 64 -12.66 -14.61 -4.85
N ASN A 65 -13.27 -14.17 -3.74
CA ASN A 65 -12.60 -14.03 -2.43
C ASN A 65 -11.30 -13.19 -2.48
N GLY A 66 -11.28 -12.11 -3.26
CA GLY A 66 -10.11 -11.23 -3.42
C GLY A 66 -9.04 -11.76 -4.38
N PHE A 67 -9.27 -12.89 -5.05
CA PHE A 67 -8.32 -13.47 -6.03
C PHE A 67 -8.88 -13.41 -7.45
N ALA A 68 -8.02 -13.03 -8.40
CA ALA A 68 -8.27 -13.19 -9.83
C ALA A 68 -7.56 -14.45 -10.31
N LYS A 69 -8.27 -15.33 -11.04
CA LYS A 69 -7.69 -16.52 -11.68
C LYS A 69 -7.29 -16.18 -13.11
N ILE A 70 -6.06 -16.49 -13.46
CA ILE A 70 -5.53 -16.30 -14.81
C ILE A 70 -4.92 -17.59 -15.33
N THR A 71 -5.00 -17.80 -16.65
CA THR A 71 -4.29 -18.87 -17.34
C THR A 71 -2.91 -18.38 -17.73
N VAL A 72 -1.88 -19.16 -17.42
CA VAL A 72 -0.48 -18.80 -17.63
C VAL A 72 0.19 -19.84 -18.50
N PRO A 73 0.67 -19.47 -19.70
CA PRO A 73 1.45 -20.37 -20.53
C PRO A 73 2.81 -20.67 -19.90
N SER A 74 3.45 -21.74 -20.34
CA SER A 74 4.83 -22.06 -19.94
C SER A 74 5.80 -20.93 -20.34
N ASN A 75 6.81 -20.69 -19.51
CA ASN A 75 7.85 -19.68 -19.72
C ASN A 75 7.29 -18.27 -19.95
N ALA A 76 6.27 -17.89 -19.17
CA ALA A 76 5.59 -16.59 -19.28
C ALA A 76 6.17 -15.53 -18.36
N VAL A 77 6.02 -14.29 -18.78
CA VAL A 77 6.18 -13.11 -17.92
C VAL A 77 4.83 -12.41 -17.81
N ILE A 78 4.39 -12.18 -16.58
CA ILE A 78 3.14 -11.51 -16.26
C ILE A 78 3.50 -10.20 -15.55
N GLU A 79 2.97 -9.10 -16.02
CA GLU A 79 3.05 -7.80 -15.35
C GLU A 79 1.69 -7.46 -14.75
N LEU A 80 1.68 -7.16 -13.44
CA LEU A 80 0.53 -6.59 -12.76
C LEU A 80 0.84 -5.13 -12.45
N VAL A 81 -0.14 -4.28 -12.68
CA VAL A 81 -0.03 -2.86 -12.37
C VAL A 81 -1.23 -2.47 -11.50
N PHE A 82 -0.94 -1.97 -10.30
CA PHE A 82 -1.93 -1.44 -9.36
C PHE A 82 -1.74 0.07 -9.25
N ASP A 83 -2.81 0.82 -9.37
CA ASP A 83 -2.81 2.23 -8.98
C ASP A 83 -2.98 2.31 -7.46
N ILE A 84 -1.94 2.75 -6.75
CA ILE A 84 -1.93 2.77 -5.29
C ILE A 84 -2.38 4.16 -4.82
N PRO A 85 -3.59 4.28 -4.25
CA PRO A 85 -4.15 5.57 -3.86
C PRO A 85 -3.59 6.05 -2.52
N LEU A 86 -3.67 7.37 -2.31
CA LEU A 86 -3.65 7.97 -0.98
C LEU A 86 -5.03 7.79 -0.35
N LEU A 87 -5.10 6.98 0.70
CA LEU A 87 -6.33 6.75 1.44
C LEU A 87 -6.39 7.63 2.68
N VAL A 88 -7.57 8.15 2.97
CA VAL A 88 -7.86 8.99 4.14
C VAL A 88 -8.94 8.31 4.96
N GLU A 89 -8.60 7.81 6.14
CA GLU A 89 -9.52 7.11 7.02
C GLU A 89 -9.82 7.94 8.26
N GLN A 90 -11.09 8.22 8.50
CA GLN A 90 -11.53 8.93 9.70
C GLN A 90 -11.39 8.05 10.94
N ALA A 91 -11.00 8.65 12.07
CA ALA A 91 -10.90 7.91 13.30
C ALA A 91 -12.29 7.65 13.89
N ASP A 92 -12.66 6.38 14.02
CA ASP A 92 -14.01 5.93 14.42
C ASP A 92 -14.34 6.17 15.90
N LYS A 93 -13.36 6.45 16.75
CA LYS A 93 -13.57 6.55 18.20
C LYS A 93 -14.01 7.95 18.62
N PRO A 94 -15.02 8.07 19.51
CA PRO A 94 -15.59 9.36 19.92
C PRO A 94 -14.57 10.37 20.43
N PHE A 95 -13.50 9.90 21.13
CA PHE A 95 -12.45 10.77 21.66
C PHE A 95 -11.42 11.22 20.62
N ARG A 96 -11.56 10.76 19.37
CA ARG A 96 -10.70 11.10 18.23
C ARG A 96 -11.49 11.72 17.07
N GLN A 97 -12.67 12.29 17.35
CA GLN A 97 -13.45 12.99 16.33
C GLN A 97 -12.63 14.12 15.72
N GLY A 98 -12.69 14.23 14.39
CA GLY A 98 -11.91 15.21 13.63
C GLY A 98 -10.48 14.79 13.31
N TYR A 99 -10.04 13.63 13.82
CA TYR A 99 -8.76 13.03 13.42
C TYR A 99 -8.93 12.03 12.28
N PHE A 100 -7.89 11.88 11.51
CA PHE A 100 -7.80 10.90 10.42
C PHE A 100 -6.39 10.32 10.33
N THR A 101 -6.28 9.18 9.67
CA THR A 101 -5.02 8.56 9.25
C THR A 101 -4.87 8.67 7.74
N LEU A 102 -3.63 8.58 7.29
CA LEU A 102 -3.27 8.59 5.88
C LEU A 102 -2.50 7.31 5.57
N SER A 103 -2.80 6.70 4.44
CA SER A 103 -2.06 5.54 3.95
C SER A 103 -1.84 5.60 2.44
N HIS A 104 -0.72 5.05 1.99
CA HIS A 104 -0.43 4.75 0.60
C HIS A 104 -0.79 3.30 0.35
N GLY A 105 -1.98 3.06 -0.19
CA GLY A 105 -2.54 1.72 -0.22
C GLY A 105 -2.62 1.12 1.20
N LEU A 106 -1.88 0.03 1.43
CA LEU A 106 -1.83 -0.66 2.73
C LEU A 106 -0.78 -0.09 3.70
N GLN A 107 0.04 0.85 3.25
CA GLN A 107 1.10 1.42 4.09
C GLN A 107 0.66 2.70 4.77
N MET A 108 0.53 2.66 6.09
CA MET A 108 0.25 3.85 6.90
C MET A 108 1.39 4.85 6.77
N LEU A 109 1.02 6.12 6.60
CA LEU A 109 1.95 7.25 6.49
C LEU A 109 2.06 7.99 7.82
N GLY A 110 3.23 8.55 8.07
CA GLY A 110 3.50 9.36 9.23
C GLY A 110 4.56 10.42 8.98
N VAL A 111 4.69 11.32 9.94
CA VAL A 111 5.76 12.31 10.01
C VAL A 111 6.50 12.17 11.33
N SER A 112 7.83 12.16 11.27
CA SER A 112 8.68 12.28 12.46
C SER A 112 8.98 13.74 12.71
N SER A 113 8.53 14.27 13.86
CA SER A 113 8.68 15.67 14.19
C SER A 113 8.56 15.93 15.70
N SER A 114 9.21 16.99 16.16
CA SER A 114 9.02 17.51 17.52
C SER A 114 7.72 18.32 17.69
N LYS A 115 7.05 18.66 16.59
CA LYS A 115 5.82 19.45 16.55
C LYS A 115 4.66 18.62 16.05
N VAL A 116 3.46 18.94 16.51
CA VAL A 116 2.21 18.42 15.93
C VAL A 116 1.90 19.19 14.66
N HIS A 117 1.56 18.47 13.61
CA HIS A 117 1.20 19.02 12.30
C HIS A 117 -0.28 18.83 12.03
N GLU A 118 -0.90 19.88 11.50
CA GLU A 118 -2.20 19.80 10.84
C GLU A 118 -1.96 19.55 9.36
N VAL A 119 -2.74 18.67 8.77
CA VAL A 119 -2.55 18.26 7.38
C VAL A 119 -3.86 18.39 6.61
N ASN A 120 -3.80 19.06 5.46
CA ASN A 120 -4.89 19.04 4.51
C ASN A 120 -4.62 17.94 3.45
N PRO A 121 -5.35 16.82 3.44
CA PRO A 121 -5.12 15.74 2.49
C PRO A 121 -5.17 16.19 1.02
N SER A 122 -6.03 17.17 0.70
CA SER A 122 -6.15 17.68 -0.68
C SER A 122 -4.95 18.54 -1.14
N ALA A 123 -4.08 18.95 -0.22
CA ALA A 123 -2.85 19.68 -0.54
C ALA A 123 -1.63 18.76 -0.68
N LEU A 124 -1.80 17.45 -0.43
CA LEU A 124 -0.74 16.47 -0.54
C LEU A 124 -0.57 16.03 -2.00
N HIS A 125 0.67 15.92 -2.43
CA HIS A 125 1.03 15.34 -3.72
C HIS A 125 2.18 14.36 -3.54
N MET A 126 2.15 13.28 -4.30
CA MET A 126 3.18 12.26 -4.27
C MET A 126 4.43 12.75 -5.02
N VAL A 127 5.57 12.81 -4.33
CA VAL A 127 6.87 13.21 -4.92
C VAL A 127 7.72 12.02 -5.30
N LYS A 128 7.51 10.90 -4.62
CA LYS A 128 8.08 9.57 -4.92
C LYS A 128 7.07 8.51 -4.46
N PRO A 129 7.17 7.27 -4.92
CA PRO A 129 6.32 6.18 -4.44
C PRO A 129 6.26 6.14 -2.91
N GLY A 130 5.06 6.25 -2.34
CA GLY A 130 4.81 6.27 -0.90
C GLY A 130 5.26 7.52 -0.15
N ILE A 131 5.84 8.53 -0.80
CA ILE A 131 6.28 9.78 -0.16
C ILE A 131 5.43 10.94 -0.67
N TYR A 132 4.81 11.65 0.25
CA TYR A 132 3.93 12.78 -0.04
C TYR A 132 4.43 14.06 0.63
N GLU A 133 4.31 15.17 -0.10
CA GLU A 133 4.61 16.51 0.39
C GLU A 133 3.38 17.40 0.29
N GLY A 134 3.25 18.32 1.24
CA GLY A 134 2.19 19.31 1.30
C GLY A 134 1.90 19.72 2.74
N SER A 135 1.14 20.78 2.95
CA SER A 135 0.83 21.34 4.30
C SER A 135 2.06 21.54 5.19
N GLY A 136 3.24 21.78 4.59
CA GLY A 136 4.49 21.98 5.33
C GLY A 136 5.07 20.71 5.96
N VAL A 137 4.65 19.52 5.50
CA VAL A 137 5.14 18.23 5.99
C VAL A 137 5.59 17.33 4.83
N THR A 138 6.49 16.40 5.12
CA THR A 138 6.80 15.26 4.27
C THR A 138 6.33 13.99 4.98
N LEU A 139 5.35 13.31 4.41
CA LEU A 139 4.80 12.06 4.91
C LEU A 139 5.51 10.87 4.25
N ARG A 140 5.79 9.85 5.05
CA ARG A 140 6.49 8.64 4.62
C ARG A 140 5.84 7.41 5.24
N PRO A 141 6.03 6.21 4.69
CA PRO A 141 5.66 4.98 5.37
C PRO A 141 6.24 4.95 6.79
N ILE A 142 5.45 4.52 7.75
CA ILE A 142 5.86 4.49 9.17
C ILE A 142 7.08 3.62 9.42
N THR A 143 7.27 2.58 8.62
CA THR A 143 8.45 1.73 8.63
C THR A 143 9.74 2.50 8.40
N ASP A 144 9.73 3.47 7.49
CA ASP A 144 10.89 4.31 7.20
C ASP A 144 11.10 5.37 8.28
N SER A 145 10.01 5.95 8.77
CA SER A 145 10.06 6.91 9.89
C SER A 145 10.60 6.26 11.17
N TYR A 146 10.27 4.99 11.41
CA TYR A 146 10.80 4.24 12.55
C TYR A 146 12.30 4.01 12.47
N LYS A 147 12.84 3.71 11.29
CA LYS A 147 14.28 3.57 11.08
C LYS A 147 15.04 4.86 11.35
N LEU A 148 14.51 6.00 10.87
CA LEU A 148 15.10 7.32 11.12
C LEU A 148 15.12 7.67 12.61
N ASN A 149 14.09 7.30 13.36
CA ASN A 149 14.03 7.54 14.81
C ASN A 149 15.01 6.69 15.62
N GLN A 150 15.43 5.53 15.15
CA GLN A 150 16.46 4.72 15.83
C GLN A 150 17.85 5.37 15.76
N GLU A 151 18.13 6.12 14.70
CA GLU A 151 19.40 6.84 14.53
C GLU A 151 19.45 8.16 15.30
N SER A 152 18.29 8.82 15.49
CA SER A 152 18.16 10.08 16.21
C SER A 152 17.56 9.93 17.60
N MET A 153 18.14 9.18 18.49
CA MET A 153 17.62 8.77 19.83
C MET A 153 16.98 9.89 20.72
N LEU A 154 16.69 11.08 20.22
CA LEU A 154 16.26 12.21 21.01
C LEU A 154 15.11 12.99 20.31
N ALA A 155 13.95 12.95 20.96
CA ALA A 155 12.91 13.98 20.92
C ALA A 155 11.94 14.04 19.71
N GLU A 156 12.06 13.28 18.66
CA GLU A 156 11.05 13.27 17.60
C GLU A 156 9.96 12.23 17.85
N ARG A 157 8.72 12.66 17.74
CA ARG A 157 7.56 11.79 17.87
C ARG A 157 7.03 11.44 16.48
N LEU A 158 6.69 10.18 16.29
CA LEU A 158 5.98 9.77 15.08
C LEU A 158 4.52 10.17 15.20
N GLN A 159 4.08 11.09 14.35
CA GLN A 159 2.67 11.46 14.23
C GLN A 159 2.05 10.68 13.08
N ILE A 160 0.96 9.95 13.37
CA ILE A 160 0.17 9.16 12.42
C ILE A 160 -1.30 9.57 12.40
N LEU A 161 -1.75 10.34 13.40
CA LEU A 161 -3.08 10.93 13.48
C LEU A 161 -2.99 12.41 13.17
N PHE A 162 -3.77 12.85 12.22
CA PHE A 162 -3.77 14.21 11.71
C PHE A 162 -5.11 14.87 11.91
N GLN A 163 -5.12 16.19 12.02
CA GLN A 163 -6.32 17.03 11.98
C GLN A 163 -6.26 17.91 10.73
N LYS A 164 -7.42 18.27 10.19
CA LYS A 164 -7.49 19.30 9.15
C LYS A 164 -7.17 20.66 9.79
N PRO A 165 -6.49 21.56 9.07
CA PRO A 165 -6.32 22.93 9.51
C PRO A 165 -7.69 23.56 9.80
N PHE A 166 -7.79 24.25 10.93
CA PHE A 166 -9.00 24.96 11.30
C PHE A 166 -9.27 26.10 10.30
N ASN A 167 -10.37 26.02 9.59
CA ASN A 167 -10.78 27.03 8.62
C ASN A 167 -11.91 27.87 9.23
N ALA A 168 -11.56 28.98 9.90
CA ALA A 168 -12.47 29.83 10.66
C ALA A 168 -13.70 30.31 9.86
N GLU A 169 -13.61 30.37 8.52
CA GLU A 169 -14.70 30.85 7.67
C GLU A 169 -15.73 29.75 7.32
N LYS A 170 -15.37 28.46 7.39
CA LYS A 170 -16.29 27.37 7.03
C LYS A 170 -16.86 26.60 8.23
N ASP A 171 -16.18 26.62 9.37
CA ASP A 171 -16.56 25.84 10.55
C ASP A 171 -17.52 26.58 11.49
N VAL A 172 -17.80 27.87 11.24
CA VAL A 172 -18.75 28.67 12.03
C VAL A 172 -20.21 28.47 11.56
N VAL A 173 -20.45 27.92 10.37
CA VAL A 173 -21.79 27.82 9.76
C VAL A 173 -22.54 26.52 10.17
N ASN A 174 -21.90 25.58 10.83
CA ASN A 174 -22.48 24.27 11.22
C ASN A 174 -22.54 24.04 12.73
N ARG A 175 -22.77 25.09 13.53
CA ARG A 175 -23.12 24.98 14.96
C ARG A 175 -24.53 25.43 15.23
#